data_0f8597357f888cf45f5e3769489ff907
#
_entry.id   0f8597357f888cf45f5e3769489ff907
#
_cell.length_a   1.000
_cell.length_b   1.000
_cell.length_c   1.000
_cell.angle_alpha   90.00
_cell.angle_beta   90.00
_cell.angle_gamma   90.00
#
_symmetry.space_group_name_H-M   'P 1'
#
loop_
_entity.id
_entity.type
_entity.pdbx_description
1 polymer ?
#
loop_
_entity_poly.entity_id
_entity_poly.type
_entity_poly.pdbx_seq_one_letter_code
_entity_poly.pdbx_strand_id
1 'polypeptide(L)'
;AMMRLGLPVPDTWLVPPKSYDLTPDLEATLRNYAHLFDLGQIGDSLGYPVFMKPYDGGAWVGVSQARNRAELHAAYDASGTRVMHVQKAVLPHELFVRCVGLGPQLRPVKYDPDAPLHDRYCMDTGFLDAEQTRLLEDMTLTINSFFGWDFNSVESLRTNGIFMPIDFANACPDS
;
A
#
# COMPACT_ATOMS: atom_id res chain seq x y z
N ALA A 1 8.68 -4.44 8.32
CA ALA A 1 9.05 -3.38 9.29
C ALA A 1 7.84 -2.92 10.10
N MET A 2 6.78 -2.42 9.47
CA MET A 2 5.60 -1.85 10.15
C MET A 2 4.94 -2.80 11.15
N MET A 3 4.74 -4.07 10.82
CA MET A 3 4.22 -5.08 11.76
C MET A 3 5.09 -5.23 13.03
N ARG A 4 6.42 -5.10 12.90
CA ARG A 4 7.34 -5.13 14.05
C ARG A 4 7.24 -3.89 14.93
N LEU A 5 6.71 -2.79 14.40
CA LEU A 5 6.39 -1.57 15.14
C LEU A 5 4.98 -1.61 15.76
N GLY A 6 4.26 -2.74 15.63
CA GLY A 6 2.92 -2.91 16.17
C GLY A 6 1.81 -2.29 15.32
N LEU A 7 2.12 -1.83 14.09
CA LEU A 7 1.11 -1.25 13.21
C LEU A 7 0.29 -2.35 12.54
N PRO A 8 -1.03 -2.22 12.49
CA PRO A 8 -1.94 -3.20 11.89
C PRO A 8 -1.99 -3.05 10.36
N VAL A 9 -0.86 -3.28 9.69
CA VAL A 9 -0.79 -3.25 8.22
C VAL A 9 -1.32 -4.54 7.62
N PRO A 10 -1.97 -4.52 6.46
CA PRO A 10 -2.39 -5.75 5.78
C PRO A 10 -1.18 -6.60 5.37
N ASP A 11 -1.36 -7.91 5.37
CA ASP A 11 -0.33 -8.84 4.92
C ASP A 11 0.12 -8.49 3.50
N THR A 12 1.44 -8.37 3.32
CA THR A 12 2.04 -7.89 2.07
C THR A 12 3.29 -8.67 1.75
N TRP A 13 3.40 -9.14 0.52
CA TRP A 13 4.60 -9.73 -0.05
C TRP A 13 5.27 -8.75 -1.01
N LEU A 14 6.60 -8.70 -0.97
CA LEU A 14 7.40 -8.05 -1.98
C LEU A 14 7.84 -9.08 -2.99
N VAL A 15 7.53 -8.88 -4.26
CA VAL A 15 7.93 -9.78 -5.35
C VAL A 15 8.89 -9.09 -6.30
N PRO A 16 9.90 -9.82 -6.82
CA PRO A 16 10.90 -9.26 -7.69
C PRO A 16 10.30 -8.78 -9.03
N PRO A 17 11.04 -8.05 -9.86
CA PRO A 17 10.62 -7.74 -11.21
C PRO A 17 10.30 -8.99 -12.03
N LYS A 18 9.29 -8.91 -12.88
CA LYS A 18 8.96 -9.98 -13.82
C LYS A 18 10.01 -10.14 -14.90
N SER A 19 10.58 -9.03 -15.35
CA SER A 19 11.62 -9.00 -16.38
C SER A 19 12.78 -8.13 -15.94
N TYR A 20 13.94 -8.35 -16.58
CA TYR A 20 15.18 -7.64 -16.30
C TYR A 20 15.83 -7.24 -17.61
N ASP A 21 16.59 -6.15 -17.57
CA ASP A 21 17.45 -5.79 -18.70
C ASP A 21 18.51 -6.89 -18.88
N LEU A 22 18.59 -7.43 -20.09
CA LEU A 22 19.47 -8.55 -20.39
C LEU A 22 20.95 -8.13 -20.31
N THR A 23 21.67 -8.76 -19.40
CA THR A 23 23.14 -8.75 -19.36
C THR A 23 23.66 -10.17 -19.58
N PRO A 24 24.88 -10.35 -20.09
CA PRO A 24 25.43 -11.69 -20.41
C PRO A 24 25.36 -12.70 -19.25
N ASP A 25 25.50 -12.22 -18.00
CA ASP A 25 25.53 -13.08 -16.83
C ASP A 25 24.15 -13.27 -16.18
N LEU A 26 23.17 -12.44 -16.56
CA LEU A 26 21.86 -12.41 -15.92
C LEU A 26 21.05 -13.67 -16.19
N GLU A 27 21.10 -14.19 -17.41
CA GLU A 27 20.34 -15.38 -17.79
C GLU A 27 20.74 -16.62 -16.95
N ALA A 28 22.03 -16.81 -16.73
CA ALA A 28 22.52 -17.89 -15.88
C ALA A 28 22.08 -17.70 -14.40
N THR A 29 22.11 -16.47 -13.92
CA THR A 29 21.64 -16.12 -12.56
C THR A 29 20.14 -16.35 -12.42
N LEU A 30 19.33 -15.90 -13.36
CA LEU A 30 17.86 -16.03 -13.31
C LEU A 30 17.40 -17.48 -13.35
N ARG A 31 18.11 -18.39 -14.05
CA ARG A 31 17.80 -19.82 -14.01
C ARG A 31 17.85 -20.41 -12.61
N ASN A 32 18.76 -19.92 -11.76
CA ASN A 32 18.87 -20.37 -10.38
C ASN A 32 17.75 -19.83 -9.49
N TYR A 33 17.10 -18.74 -9.90
CA TYR A 33 16.04 -18.06 -9.14
C TYR A 33 14.63 -18.30 -9.68
N ALA A 34 14.49 -19.00 -10.81
CA ALA A 34 13.20 -19.21 -11.49
C ALA A 34 12.12 -19.89 -10.63
N HIS A 35 12.50 -20.51 -9.52
CA HIS A 35 11.60 -21.25 -8.62
C HIS A 35 11.60 -20.75 -7.18
N LEU A 36 12.16 -19.57 -6.89
CA LEU A 36 12.27 -19.09 -5.51
C LEU A 36 10.94 -18.72 -4.86
N PHE A 37 9.90 -18.47 -5.62
CA PHE A 37 8.57 -18.20 -5.09
C PHE A 37 7.48 -18.67 -6.06
N ASP A 38 6.34 -19.03 -5.50
CA ASP A 38 5.11 -19.34 -6.22
C ASP A 38 4.12 -18.19 -6.03
N LEU A 39 3.94 -17.37 -7.07
CA LEU A 39 3.03 -16.23 -7.04
C LEU A 39 1.58 -16.67 -6.74
N GLY A 40 1.17 -17.81 -7.28
CA GLY A 40 -0.16 -18.36 -7.01
C GLY A 40 -0.34 -18.73 -5.53
N GLN A 41 0.66 -19.38 -4.92
CA GLN A 41 0.63 -19.67 -3.48
C GLN A 41 0.61 -18.38 -2.63
N ILE A 42 1.34 -17.35 -3.03
CA ILE A 42 1.28 -16.04 -2.35
C ILE A 42 -0.15 -15.51 -2.37
N GLY A 43 -0.78 -15.45 -3.54
CA GLY A 43 -2.16 -15.00 -3.68
C GLY A 43 -3.15 -15.81 -2.84
N ASP A 44 -3.02 -17.14 -2.85
CA ASP A 44 -3.89 -18.03 -2.06
C ASP A 44 -3.68 -17.84 -0.55
N SER A 45 -2.44 -17.66 -0.11
CA SER A 45 -2.13 -17.44 1.32
C SER A 45 -2.67 -16.12 1.85
N LEU A 46 -2.68 -15.08 1.01
CA LEU A 46 -3.24 -13.77 1.33
C LEU A 46 -4.78 -13.80 1.33
N GLY A 47 -5.36 -14.65 0.47
CA GLY A 47 -6.80 -14.68 0.18
C GLY A 47 -7.20 -13.56 -0.78
N TYR A 48 -7.92 -13.93 -1.86
CA TYR A 48 -8.39 -12.96 -2.85
C TYR A 48 -9.62 -12.17 -2.35
N PRO A 49 -9.81 -10.91 -2.82
CA PRO A 49 -8.93 -10.20 -3.74
C PRO A 49 -7.64 -9.70 -3.08
N VAL A 50 -6.60 -9.51 -3.92
CA VAL A 50 -5.34 -8.87 -3.54
C VAL A 50 -5.08 -7.66 -4.43
N PHE A 51 -4.30 -6.71 -3.95
CA PHE A 51 -3.78 -5.61 -4.75
C PHE A 51 -2.32 -5.87 -5.12
N MET A 52 -2.01 -5.69 -6.39
CA MET A 52 -0.64 -5.60 -6.86
C MET A 52 -0.32 -4.14 -7.15
N LYS A 53 0.75 -3.62 -6.55
CA LYS A 53 1.17 -2.21 -6.67
C LYS A 53 2.68 -2.11 -6.78
N PRO A 54 3.20 -1.15 -7.58
CA PRO A 54 4.63 -0.88 -7.63
C PRO A 54 5.18 -0.50 -6.24
N TYR A 55 6.39 -0.93 -5.95
CA TYR A 55 7.09 -0.56 -4.71
C TYR A 55 7.32 0.95 -4.61
N ASP A 56 7.63 1.58 -5.73
CA ASP A 56 8.00 2.99 -5.88
C ASP A 56 6.97 3.79 -6.69
N GLY A 57 5.72 3.32 -6.70
CA GLY A 57 4.65 3.96 -7.47
C GLY A 57 3.88 5.01 -6.66
N GLY A 58 3.10 5.80 -7.38
CA GLY A 58 2.16 6.79 -6.85
C GLY A 58 1.01 7.04 -7.81
N ALA A 59 0.01 7.83 -7.41
CA ALA A 59 -1.14 8.23 -8.21
C ALA A 59 -1.88 7.05 -8.89
N TRP A 60 -1.94 5.90 -8.23
CA TRP A 60 -2.54 4.66 -8.74
C TRP A 60 -1.90 4.07 -10.01
N VAL A 61 -0.79 4.61 -10.47
CA VAL A 61 -0.12 4.13 -11.68
C VAL A 61 0.46 2.73 -11.48
N GLY A 62 -0.03 1.77 -12.26
CA GLY A 62 0.40 0.37 -12.17
C GLY A 62 -0.21 -0.42 -11.01
N VAL A 63 -1.21 0.15 -10.32
CA VAL A 63 -1.99 -0.57 -9.31
C VAL A 63 -3.08 -1.38 -10.00
N SER A 64 -3.23 -2.64 -9.60
CA SER A 64 -4.30 -3.52 -10.07
C SER A 64 -4.86 -4.37 -8.95
N GLN A 65 -6.15 -4.64 -9.00
CA GLN A 65 -6.82 -5.61 -8.15
C GLN A 65 -6.89 -6.95 -8.88
N ALA A 66 -6.48 -8.02 -8.21
CA ALA A 66 -6.61 -9.38 -8.71
C ALA A 66 -7.59 -10.17 -7.83
N ARG A 67 -8.59 -10.78 -8.44
CA ARG A 67 -9.65 -11.55 -7.76
C ARG A 67 -9.39 -13.05 -7.75
N ASN A 68 -8.38 -13.48 -8.49
CA ASN A 68 -7.99 -14.89 -8.63
C ASN A 68 -6.54 -15.01 -9.13
N ARG A 69 -6.04 -16.25 -9.17
CA ARG A 69 -4.67 -16.54 -9.64
C ARG A 69 -4.40 -16.02 -11.06
N ALA A 70 -5.34 -16.18 -11.97
CA ALA A 70 -5.13 -15.79 -13.37
C ALA A 70 -4.96 -14.26 -13.50
N GLU A 71 -5.80 -13.49 -12.81
CA GLU A 71 -5.68 -12.03 -12.77
C GLU A 71 -4.37 -11.58 -12.09
N LEU A 72 -3.94 -12.28 -11.02
CA LEU A 72 -2.69 -11.98 -10.34
C LEU A 72 -1.48 -12.23 -11.24
N HIS A 73 -1.46 -13.34 -11.98
CA HIS A 73 -0.40 -13.63 -12.95
C HIS A 73 -0.39 -12.63 -14.09
N ALA A 74 -1.55 -12.27 -14.63
CA ALA A 74 -1.65 -11.25 -15.68
C ALA A 74 -1.12 -9.89 -15.22
N ALA A 75 -1.45 -9.47 -14.00
CA ALA A 75 -0.95 -8.23 -13.41
C ALA A 75 0.57 -8.27 -13.22
N TYR A 76 1.12 -9.41 -12.80
CA TYR A 76 2.56 -9.58 -12.65
C TYR A 76 3.28 -9.61 -14.01
N ASP A 77 2.72 -10.28 -15.01
CA ASP A 77 3.28 -10.28 -16.37
C ASP A 77 3.34 -8.86 -16.95
N ALA A 78 2.36 -8.01 -16.64
CA ALA A 78 2.31 -6.62 -17.07
C ALA A 78 3.23 -5.68 -16.26
N SER A 79 3.79 -6.11 -15.14
CA SER A 79 4.60 -5.25 -14.25
C SER A 79 5.99 -4.91 -14.83
N GLY A 80 6.49 -5.72 -15.78
CA GLY A 80 7.77 -5.49 -16.44
C GLY A 80 8.96 -5.53 -15.47
N THR A 81 9.75 -4.47 -15.47
CA THR A 81 10.97 -4.37 -14.66
C THR A 81 10.74 -3.81 -13.24
N ARG A 82 9.49 -3.59 -12.84
CA ARG A 82 9.17 -3.02 -11.53
C ARG A 82 9.12 -4.09 -10.44
N VAL A 83 9.65 -3.73 -9.27
CA VAL A 83 9.41 -4.48 -8.03
C VAL A 83 7.98 -4.21 -7.58
N MET A 84 7.26 -5.25 -7.19
CA MET A 84 5.84 -5.15 -6.88
C MET A 84 5.54 -5.60 -5.45
N HIS A 85 4.57 -4.94 -4.82
CA HIS A 85 3.87 -5.45 -3.65
C HIS A 85 2.66 -6.27 -4.08
N VAL A 86 2.45 -7.43 -3.45
CA VAL A 86 1.17 -8.16 -3.45
C VAL A 86 0.60 -8.04 -2.05
N GLN A 87 -0.48 -7.30 -1.91
CA GLN A 87 -1.07 -6.93 -0.63
C GLN A 87 -2.50 -7.46 -0.52
N LYS A 88 -2.83 -8.05 0.62
CA LYS A 88 -4.20 -8.44 0.95
C LYS A 88 -5.13 -7.23 0.88
N ALA A 89 -6.26 -7.36 0.19
CA ALA A 89 -7.26 -6.29 0.16
C ALA A 89 -7.93 -6.12 1.52
N VAL A 90 -8.08 -4.88 1.95
CA VAL A 90 -8.87 -4.52 3.14
C VAL A 90 -10.29 -4.25 2.69
N LEU A 91 -11.12 -5.30 2.66
CA LEU A 91 -12.50 -5.25 2.18
C LEU A 91 -13.42 -6.12 3.05
N PRO A 92 -14.68 -5.69 3.31
CA PRO A 92 -15.16 -4.33 3.10
C PRO A 92 -14.47 -3.35 4.04
N HIS A 93 -14.39 -2.09 3.66
CA HIS A 93 -13.96 -1.02 4.57
C HIS A 93 -15.10 -0.02 4.81
N GLU A 94 -15.07 0.59 5.97
CA GLU A 94 -16.12 1.50 6.47
C GLU A 94 -15.74 2.96 6.22
N LEU A 95 -14.43 3.23 6.19
CA LEU A 95 -13.89 4.57 6.11
C LEU A 95 -12.51 4.54 5.47
N PHE A 96 -12.23 5.52 4.62
CA PHE A 96 -10.91 5.79 4.09
C PHE A 96 -10.43 7.15 4.63
N VAL A 97 -9.25 7.15 5.23
CA VAL A 97 -8.65 8.36 5.83
C VAL A 97 -7.24 8.53 5.27
N ARG A 98 -6.91 9.75 4.87
CA ARG A 98 -5.53 10.18 4.64
C ARG A 98 -5.11 11.05 5.83
N CYS A 99 -4.09 10.62 6.55
CA CYS A 99 -3.49 11.44 7.60
C CYS A 99 -2.27 12.16 7.02
N VAL A 100 -2.40 13.45 6.78
CA VAL A 100 -1.32 14.29 6.24
C VAL A 100 -0.47 14.80 7.38
N GLY A 101 0.85 14.59 7.29
CA GLY A 101 1.85 15.08 8.24
C GLY A 101 2.75 16.12 7.60
N LEU A 102 2.95 17.24 8.29
CA LEU A 102 3.90 18.29 7.93
C LEU A 102 4.64 18.74 9.19
N GLY A 103 5.88 18.30 9.33
CA GLY A 103 6.63 18.45 10.58
C GLY A 103 5.86 17.79 11.74
N PRO A 104 5.70 18.49 12.88
CA PRO A 104 4.96 17.95 14.02
C PRO A 104 3.43 18.03 13.86
N GLN A 105 2.93 18.66 12.80
CA GLN A 105 1.49 18.80 12.58
C GLN A 105 0.96 17.60 11.79
N LEU A 106 -0.10 16.99 12.30
CA LEU A 106 -0.77 15.85 11.71
C LEU A 106 -2.25 16.17 11.55
N ARG A 107 -2.83 15.79 10.42
CA ARG A 107 -4.24 16.05 10.14
C ARG A 107 -4.88 14.88 9.41
N PRO A 108 -5.71 14.08 10.08
CA PRO A 108 -6.58 13.13 9.40
C PRO A 108 -7.65 13.85 8.57
N VAL A 109 -7.81 13.42 7.32
CA VAL A 109 -8.81 13.92 6.38
C VAL A 109 -9.56 12.74 5.81
N LYS A 110 -10.87 12.80 5.76
CA LYS A 110 -11.69 11.77 5.11
C LYS A 110 -11.44 11.83 3.60
N TYR A 111 -11.26 10.66 3.01
CA TYR A 111 -10.96 10.52 1.59
C TYR A 111 -11.99 9.63 0.90
N ASP A 112 -12.51 10.09 -0.23
CA ASP A 112 -13.44 9.34 -1.07
C ASP A 112 -12.76 9.04 -2.43
N PRO A 113 -12.25 7.81 -2.65
CA PRO A 113 -11.57 7.45 -3.88
C PRO A 113 -12.50 7.43 -5.11
N ASP A 114 -13.81 7.30 -4.90
CA ASP A 114 -14.82 7.22 -5.96
C ASP A 114 -15.29 8.59 -6.43
N ALA A 115 -15.04 9.64 -5.63
CA ALA A 115 -15.36 11.00 -6.00
C ALA A 115 -14.45 11.55 -7.12
N PRO A 116 -14.88 12.57 -7.87
CA PRO A 116 -14.00 13.32 -8.77
C PRO A 116 -12.75 13.81 -8.05
N LEU A 117 -11.61 13.91 -8.76
CA LEU A 117 -10.30 14.21 -8.16
C LEU A 117 -10.31 15.41 -7.19
N HIS A 118 -11.01 16.48 -7.54
CA HIS A 118 -11.10 17.70 -6.75
C HIS A 118 -12.03 17.60 -5.52
N ASP A 119 -12.84 16.54 -5.42
CA ASP A 119 -13.80 16.32 -4.33
C ASP A 119 -13.38 15.14 -3.40
N ARG A 120 -12.27 14.49 -3.68
CA ARG A 120 -11.82 13.32 -2.92
C ARG A 120 -11.45 13.63 -1.47
N TYR A 121 -10.96 14.83 -1.21
CA TYR A 121 -10.67 15.30 0.15
C TYR A 121 -11.93 15.92 0.75
N CYS A 122 -12.63 15.14 1.59
CA CYS A 122 -13.85 15.61 2.24
C CYS A 122 -13.48 16.45 3.47
N MET A 123 -13.88 17.70 3.47
CA MET A 123 -13.60 18.65 4.56
C MET A 123 -14.56 18.48 5.76
N ASP A 124 -15.21 17.33 5.87
CA ASP A 124 -16.07 16.98 6.99
C ASP A 124 -15.30 17.06 8.31
N THR A 125 -15.88 17.69 9.31
CA THR A 125 -15.37 17.68 10.68
C THR A 125 -16.24 16.75 11.53
N GLY A 126 -15.61 16.00 12.45
CA GLY A 126 -16.36 15.13 13.36
C GLY A 126 -16.68 13.73 12.81
N PHE A 127 -16.04 13.31 11.72
CA PHE A 127 -16.12 11.93 11.22
C PHE A 127 -15.27 10.94 12.02
N LEU A 128 -14.39 11.45 12.91
CA LEU A 128 -13.59 10.72 13.88
C LEU A 128 -13.87 11.27 15.29
N ASP A 129 -13.84 10.40 16.27
CA ASP A 129 -13.74 10.82 17.66
C ASP A 129 -12.29 11.16 18.05
N ALA A 130 -12.09 11.64 19.27
CA ALA A 130 -10.77 12.07 19.75
C ALA A 130 -9.76 10.90 19.89
N GLU A 131 -10.23 9.69 20.16
CA GLU A 131 -9.39 8.50 20.27
C GLU A 131 -8.94 8.03 18.89
N GLN A 132 -9.85 7.96 17.94
CA GLN A 132 -9.56 7.61 16.53
C GLN A 132 -8.60 8.61 15.88
N THR A 133 -8.81 9.91 16.14
CA THR A 133 -7.92 10.97 15.65
C THR A 133 -6.50 10.75 16.17
N ARG A 134 -6.34 10.58 17.49
CA ARG A 134 -5.03 10.35 18.11
C ARG A 134 -4.37 9.08 17.58
N LEU A 135 -5.13 8.00 17.41
CA LEU A 135 -4.61 6.74 16.88
C LEU A 135 -4.02 6.93 15.47
N LEU A 136 -4.71 7.62 14.58
CA LEU A 136 -4.24 7.92 13.21
C LEU A 136 -3.00 8.82 13.21
N GLU A 137 -2.98 9.82 14.09
CA GLU A 137 -1.82 10.70 14.29
C GLU A 137 -0.61 9.93 14.80
N ASP A 138 -0.77 9.09 15.82
CA ASP A 138 0.30 8.26 16.40
C ASP A 138 0.85 7.25 15.37
N MET A 139 -0.01 6.62 14.56
CA MET A 139 0.41 5.73 13.49
C MET A 139 1.22 6.49 12.42
N THR A 140 0.74 7.67 12.03
CA THR A 140 1.43 8.51 11.04
C THR A 140 2.77 8.99 11.57
N LEU A 141 2.83 9.46 12.81
CA LEU A 141 4.07 9.88 13.46
C LEU A 141 5.08 8.73 13.57
N THR A 142 4.61 7.52 13.90
CA THR A 142 5.44 6.32 13.95
C THR A 142 6.06 6.01 12.60
N ILE A 143 5.27 6.07 11.53
CA ILE A 143 5.73 5.84 10.16
C ILE A 143 6.74 6.92 9.74
N ASN A 144 6.39 8.19 9.93
CA ASN A 144 7.26 9.31 9.57
C ASN A 144 8.60 9.24 10.32
N SER A 145 8.56 8.95 11.62
CA SER A 145 9.77 8.81 12.44
C SER A 145 10.66 7.65 11.98
N PHE A 146 10.05 6.53 11.58
CA PHE A 146 10.79 5.37 11.08
C PHE A 146 11.55 5.67 9.80
N PHE A 147 10.93 6.41 8.87
CA PHE A 147 11.55 6.77 7.59
C PHE A 147 12.35 8.08 7.63
N GLY A 148 12.23 8.88 8.69
CA GLY A 148 12.86 10.19 8.80
C GLY A 148 12.20 11.25 7.90
N TRP A 149 10.87 11.19 7.75
CA TRP A 149 10.12 12.11 6.91
C TRP A 149 9.45 13.21 7.72
N ASP A 150 9.61 14.46 7.25
CA ASP A 150 8.91 15.62 7.78
C ASP A 150 7.60 15.94 7.03
N PHE A 151 7.44 15.37 5.82
CA PHE A 151 6.23 15.50 5.02
C PHE A 151 5.83 14.15 4.45
N ASN A 152 4.60 13.72 4.73
CA ASN A 152 4.06 12.45 4.26
C ASN A 152 2.54 12.45 4.35
N SER A 153 1.91 11.53 3.62
CA SER A 153 0.49 11.19 3.75
C SER A 153 0.36 9.68 3.96
N VAL A 154 -0.28 9.29 5.05
CA VAL A 154 -0.60 7.89 5.35
C VAL A 154 -2.05 7.62 4.99
N GLU A 155 -2.26 6.69 4.06
CA GLU A 155 -3.58 6.20 3.70
C GLU A 155 -3.97 5.03 4.60
N SER A 156 -5.12 5.13 5.26
CA SER A 156 -5.63 4.10 6.15
C SER A 156 -7.08 3.75 5.83
N LEU A 157 -7.38 2.46 5.82
CA LEU A 157 -8.75 1.95 5.71
C LEU A 157 -9.21 1.44 7.07
N ARG A 158 -10.46 1.76 7.46
CA ARG A 158 -11.07 1.18 8.65
C ARG A 158 -11.91 -0.03 8.27
N THR A 159 -11.62 -1.16 8.92
CA THR A 159 -12.42 -2.38 8.82
C THR A 159 -12.58 -3.00 10.20
N ASN A 160 -13.80 -3.39 10.57
CA ASN A 160 -14.13 -3.91 11.91
C ASN A 160 -13.60 -3.01 13.05
N GLY A 161 -13.68 -1.69 12.87
CA GLY A 161 -13.23 -0.70 13.84
C GLY A 161 -11.69 -0.48 13.89
N ILE A 162 -10.90 -1.24 13.13
CA ILE A 162 -9.43 -1.14 13.10
C ILE A 162 -8.98 -0.33 11.89
N PHE A 163 -8.15 0.69 12.11
CA PHE A 163 -7.49 1.43 11.04
C PHE A 163 -6.22 0.70 10.59
N MET A 164 -6.14 0.36 9.31
CA MET A 164 -5.02 -0.34 8.69
C MET A 164 -4.32 0.58 7.69
N PRO A 165 -3.07 1.00 7.93
CA PRO A 165 -2.29 1.72 6.93
C PRO A 165 -2.04 0.85 5.71
N ILE A 166 -2.43 1.34 4.52
CA ILE A 166 -2.32 0.60 3.26
C ILE A 166 -1.32 1.21 2.28
N ASP A 167 -1.09 2.54 2.39
CA ASP A 167 -0.11 3.28 1.61
C ASP A 167 0.47 4.42 2.46
N PHE A 168 1.79 4.53 2.51
CA PHE A 168 2.45 5.48 3.39
C PHE A 168 3.90 5.81 3.00
N ALA A 169 4.40 5.28 1.89
CA ALA A 169 5.77 5.51 1.48
C ALA A 169 5.87 6.66 0.46
N ASN A 170 5.22 7.77 0.76
CA ASN A 170 5.22 8.94 -0.10
C ASN A 170 5.73 10.17 0.67
N ALA A 171 7.04 10.42 0.57
CA ALA A 171 7.70 11.53 1.25
C ALA A 171 7.31 12.93 0.72
N CYS A 172 6.55 13.00 -0.36
CA CYS A 172 6.03 14.24 -0.93
C CYS A 172 4.68 13.95 -1.60
N PRO A 173 3.62 13.76 -0.80
CA PRO A 173 2.32 13.43 -1.35
C PRO A 173 1.76 14.58 -2.18
N ASP A 174 1.07 14.23 -3.24
CA ASP A 174 0.17 15.14 -3.93
C ASP A 174 -0.99 15.50 -3.00
N SER A 175 -1.22 16.75 -2.81
CA SER A 175 -2.28 17.33 -1.96
C SER A 175 -3.22 18.21 -2.77
#